data_7bf2e246c99ef2a2eb928c6c90cc6c2a
#
_entry.id   7bf2e246c99ef2a2eb928c6c90cc6c2a
#
_cell.length_a   1.000
_cell.length_b   1.000
_cell.length_c   1.000
_cell.angle_alpha   90.00
_cell.angle_beta   90.00
_cell.angle_gamma   90.00
#
_symmetry.space_group_name_H-M   'P 1'
#
loop_
_entity.id
_entity.type
_entity.pdbx_description
1 polymer ?
#
loop_
_entity_poly.entity_id
_entity_poly.type
_entity_poly.pdbx_seq_one_letter_code
_entity_poly.pdbx_strand_id
1 'polypeptide(L)'
;EFNDLASLEAELALGDVAAFVIEPIQGKGVNIHSQGYLAEAGRLCRKHGALLVCDEVQTGVGRTGSFLAIDQEDGVEPDMVVMSKALSGGQVPVGAVLVRSGVWKATFSSLDRAIVHSSTFHMGTLAMVAGLSVLHAYDSCDAAGNARRMGAKLVEGLTAMQPRFEMLKAVRGRGLMIGIEFGQPKSLALRASWAATHAMDRNLFAQSAIVPLMEDHRIICQVAGHNLDVVKLIPPLVIDEQDVRWFLGAFEEVLRSMHRPLATAGLLARLGRNTLRNVVGSAD
;
A
#
# COMPACT_ATOMS: atom_id res chain seq x y z
N GLU A 1 7.13 16.73 7.34
CA GLU A 1 7.84 15.91 6.33
C GLU A 1 7.85 14.43 6.72
N PHE A 2 8.14 13.52 5.76
CA PHE A 2 8.19 12.07 6.02
C PHE A 2 9.42 11.74 6.89
N ASN A 3 9.24 10.93 7.96
CA ASN A 3 10.28 10.58 8.92
C ASN A 3 10.92 11.77 9.68
N ASP A 4 10.20 12.86 9.82
CA ASP A 4 10.69 14.07 10.49
C ASP A 4 10.02 14.24 11.85
N LEU A 5 10.68 13.76 12.89
CA LEU A 5 10.22 13.90 14.28
C LEU A 5 10.30 15.34 14.77
N ALA A 6 11.22 16.14 14.24
CA ALA A 6 11.36 17.54 14.65
C ALA A 6 10.19 18.38 14.14
N SER A 7 9.78 18.18 12.88
CA SER A 7 8.55 18.79 12.35
C SER A 7 7.32 18.34 13.13
N LEU A 8 7.21 17.05 13.48
CA LEU A 8 6.10 16.55 14.29
C LEU A 8 6.07 17.22 15.67
N GLU A 9 7.21 17.27 16.37
CA GLU A 9 7.28 17.88 17.70
C GLU A 9 6.94 19.38 17.66
N ALA A 10 7.39 20.10 16.62
CA ALA A 10 7.08 21.53 16.45
C ALA A 10 5.58 21.77 16.32
N GLU A 11 4.86 20.97 15.55
CA GLU A 11 3.40 21.07 15.42
C GLU A 11 2.68 20.68 16.73
N LEU A 12 3.09 19.59 17.37
CA LEU A 12 2.50 19.16 18.64
C LEU A 12 2.70 20.19 19.77
N ALA A 13 3.81 20.91 19.74
CA ALA A 13 4.13 21.93 20.74
C ALA A 13 3.21 23.15 20.69
N LEU A 14 2.45 23.36 19.62
CA LEU A 14 1.43 24.41 19.52
C LEU A 14 0.26 24.17 20.49
N GLY A 15 0.04 22.91 20.92
CA GLY A 15 -0.97 22.57 21.93
C GLY A 15 -2.41 22.52 21.41
N ASP A 16 -2.63 22.61 20.10
CA ASP A 16 -3.94 22.57 19.45
C ASP A 16 -4.18 21.29 18.64
N VAL A 17 -3.21 20.36 18.63
CA VAL A 17 -3.29 19.08 17.93
C VAL A 17 -4.00 18.05 18.81
N ALA A 18 -5.18 17.60 18.39
CA ALA A 18 -5.94 16.56 19.09
C ALA A 18 -5.38 15.15 18.85
N ALA A 19 -4.93 14.86 17.64
CA ALA A 19 -4.42 13.53 17.27
C ALA A 19 -3.42 13.61 16.11
N PHE A 20 -2.44 12.70 16.12
CA PHE A 20 -1.58 12.39 14.99
C PHE A 20 -2.03 11.07 14.36
N VAL A 21 -2.49 11.12 13.10
CA VAL A 21 -2.95 9.95 12.35
C VAL A 21 -1.87 9.53 11.37
N ILE A 22 -1.46 8.26 11.41
CA ILE A 22 -0.35 7.76 10.59
C ILE A 22 -0.59 6.34 10.11
N GLU A 23 -0.27 6.08 8.82
CA GLU A 23 -0.17 4.72 8.29
C GLU A 23 1.21 4.14 8.65
N PRO A 24 1.33 2.93 9.24
CA PRO A 24 2.64 2.29 9.54
C PRO A 24 3.50 2.09 8.28
N ILE A 25 2.87 1.85 7.15
CA ILE A 25 3.45 1.94 5.81
C ILE A 25 2.46 2.71 4.96
N GLN A 26 2.91 3.80 4.35
CA GLN A 26 2.03 4.62 3.53
C GLN A 26 1.48 3.83 2.34
N GLY A 27 0.17 3.81 2.18
CA GLY A 27 -0.49 3.21 1.03
C GLY A 27 -0.10 3.88 -0.28
N LYS A 28 0.15 5.19 -0.26
CA LYS A 28 0.72 5.96 -1.36
C LYS A 28 2.24 5.81 -1.35
N GLY A 29 2.81 5.26 -2.42
CA GLY A 29 4.25 5.12 -2.59
C GLY A 29 4.89 3.92 -1.88
N VAL A 30 4.17 3.23 -0.98
CA VAL A 30 4.71 2.16 -0.13
C VAL A 30 5.95 2.66 0.63
N ASN A 31 5.86 3.85 1.24
CA ASN A 31 6.93 4.41 2.03
C ASN A 31 6.91 3.79 3.42
N ILE A 32 8.05 3.25 3.84
CA ILE A 32 8.23 2.59 5.12
C ILE A 32 9.01 3.54 6.03
N HIS A 33 8.48 3.80 7.21
CA HIS A 33 9.15 4.64 8.22
C HIS A 33 10.47 4.00 8.67
N SER A 34 11.40 4.84 9.09
CA SER A 34 12.64 4.38 9.73
C SER A 34 12.33 3.64 11.04
N GLN A 35 13.19 2.69 11.39
CA GLN A 35 13.07 1.93 12.64
C GLN A 35 12.98 2.89 13.85
N GLY A 36 12.00 2.66 14.72
CA GLY A 36 11.77 3.47 15.93
C GLY A 36 10.96 4.76 15.71
N TYR A 37 10.64 5.13 14.46
CA TYR A 37 9.91 6.37 14.19
C TYR A 37 8.51 6.38 14.84
N LEU A 38 7.75 5.28 14.69
CA LEU A 38 6.38 5.21 15.21
C LEU A 38 6.35 5.24 16.75
N ALA A 39 7.29 4.54 17.39
CA ALA A 39 7.42 4.53 18.84
C ALA A 39 7.73 5.92 19.38
N GLU A 40 8.67 6.63 18.74
CA GLU A 40 9.07 7.98 19.14
C GLU A 40 7.93 9.00 18.85
N ALA A 41 7.26 8.90 17.72
CA ALA A 41 6.07 9.71 17.41
C ALA A 41 4.98 9.54 18.48
N GLY A 42 4.73 8.30 18.92
CA GLY A 42 3.80 8.03 20.02
C GLY A 42 4.24 8.64 21.34
N ARG A 43 5.55 8.64 21.63
CA ARG A 43 6.11 9.31 22.81
C ARG A 43 5.90 10.83 22.77
N LEU A 44 6.12 11.44 21.60
CA LEU A 44 5.88 12.87 21.38
C LEU A 44 4.40 13.23 21.52
N CYS A 45 3.51 12.43 20.96
CA CYS A 45 2.06 12.62 21.13
C CYS A 45 1.68 12.64 22.61
N ARG A 46 2.11 11.63 23.38
CA ARG A 46 1.85 11.57 24.82
C ARG A 46 2.43 12.78 25.58
N LYS A 47 3.65 13.21 25.22
CA LYS A 47 4.30 14.38 25.83
C LYS A 47 3.48 15.66 25.67
N HIS A 48 2.84 15.84 24.53
CA HIS A 48 2.09 17.04 24.17
C HIS A 48 0.55 16.89 24.32
N GLY A 49 0.07 15.76 24.85
CA GLY A 49 -1.36 15.53 25.09
C GLY A 49 -2.21 15.22 23.86
N ALA A 50 -1.56 14.88 22.73
CA ALA A 50 -2.22 14.41 21.51
C ALA A 50 -2.38 12.89 21.51
N LEU A 51 -3.38 12.37 20.78
CA LEU A 51 -3.58 10.94 20.59
C LEU A 51 -2.74 10.43 19.41
N LEU A 52 -2.20 9.19 19.51
CA LEU A 52 -1.65 8.47 18.38
C LEU A 52 -2.71 7.56 17.77
N VAL A 53 -3.00 7.74 16.48
CA VAL A 53 -3.93 6.89 15.71
C VAL A 53 -3.15 6.19 14.61
N CYS A 54 -3.07 4.86 14.66
CA CYS A 54 -2.45 4.06 13.61
C CYS A 54 -3.51 3.59 12.59
N ASP A 55 -3.36 4.03 11.35
CA ASP A 55 -4.20 3.59 10.23
C ASP A 55 -3.64 2.29 9.63
N GLU A 56 -4.18 1.17 10.11
CA GLU A 56 -3.87 -0.19 9.63
C GLU A 56 -4.86 -0.68 8.55
N VAL A 57 -5.61 0.21 7.96
CA VAL A 57 -6.61 -0.13 6.93
C VAL A 57 -5.98 -0.90 5.76
N GLN A 58 -4.76 -0.56 5.35
CA GLN A 58 -4.07 -1.26 4.27
C GLN A 58 -3.02 -2.25 4.76
N THR A 59 -2.40 -1.99 5.90
CA THR A 59 -1.26 -2.73 6.43
C THR A 59 -1.65 -3.91 7.31
N GLY A 60 -2.83 -3.85 7.93
CA GLY A 60 -3.31 -4.84 8.89
C GLY A 60 -3.80 -6.15 8.28
N VAL A 61 -4.25 -7.02 9.16
CA VAL A 61 -4.82 -8.35 8.87
C VAL A 61 -3.86 -9.23 8.06
N GLY A 62 -2.58 -9.27 8.47
CA GLY A 62 -1.57 -10.16 7.89
C GLY A 62 -0.81 -9.62 6.70
N ARG A 63 -1.25 -8.50 6.08
CA ARG A 63 -0.67 -7.94 4.85
C ARG A 63 0.85 -7.76 4.91
N THR A 64 1.36 -7.27 6.02
CA THR A 64 2.78 -6.97 6.22
C THR A 64 3.56 -8.09 6.89
N GLY A 65 2.90 -9.21 7.20
CA GLY A 65 3.53 -10.36 7.84
C GLY A 65 3.28 -10.48 9.36
N SER A 66 2.45 -9.60 9.93
CA SER A 66 1.92 -9.66 11.30
C SER A 66 0.44 -9.29 11.26
N PHE A 67 -0.31 -9.49 12.34
CA PHE A 67 -1.72 -9.10 12.37
C PHE A 67 -1.87 -7.60 12.17
N LEU A 68 -1.11 -6.79 12.90
CA LEU A 68 -0.94 -5.36 12.68
C LEU A 68 0.50 -5.09 12.26
N ALA A 69 0.73 -4.12 11.39
CA ALA A 69 2.08 -3.75 10.98
C ALA A 69 2.88 -3.14 12.13
N ILE A 70 2.21 -2.44 13.06
CA ILE A 70 2.83 -1.88 14.27
C ILE A 70 3.40 -2.94 15.21
N ASP A 71 2.93 -4.21 15.15
CA ASP A 71 3.48 -5.32 15.95
C ASP A 71 4.93 -5.66 15.57
N GLN A 72 5.44 -5.10 14.46
CA GLN A 72 6.82 -5.31 14.00
C GLN A 72 7.80 -4.26 14.55
N GLU A 73 7.33 -3.33 15.36
CA GLU A 73 8.15 -2.28 15.97
C GLU A 73 7.85 -2.19 17.47
N ASP A 74 8.87 -2.43 18.27
CA ASP A 74 8.74 -2.39 19.74
C ASP A 74 8.41 -0.98 20.22
N GLY A 75 7.59 -0.89 21.25
CA GLY A 75 7.24 0.37 21.93
C GLY A 75 6.20 1.23 21.21
N VAL A 76 5.61 0.76 20.13
CA VAL A 76 4.47 1.44 19.48
C VAL A 76 3.20 1.17 20.28
N GLU A 77 2.68 2.20 20.89
CA GLU A 77 1.48 2.15 21.74
C GLU A 77 0.43 3.16 21.27
N PRO A 78 -0.39 2.82 20.25
CA PRO A 78 -1.41 3.73 19.76
C PRO A 78 -2.59 3.87 20.75
N ASP A 79 -3.27 5.01 20.70
CA ASP A 79 -4.54 5.22 21.39
C ASP A 79 -5.71 4.66 20.60
N MET A 80 -5.57 4.64 19.27
CA MET A 80 -6.54 4.02 18.36
C MET A 80 -5.83 3.29 17.22
N VAL A 81 -6.45 2.20 16.75
CA VAL A 81 -6.07 1.49 15.53
C VAL A 81 -7.28 1.39 14.62
N VAL A 82 -7.15 1.83 13.39
CA VAL A 82 -8.21 1.76 12.38
C VAL A 82 -7.96 0.60 11.43
N MET A 83 -8.95 -0.23 11.19
CA MET A 83 -8.89 -1.42 10.34
C MET A 83 -10.05 -1.47 9.36
N SER A 84 -9.82 -2.01 8.15
CA SER A 84 -10.84 -2.22 7.12
C SER A 84 -10.31 -3.20 6.05
N LYS A 85 -10.72 -3.04 4.80
CA LYS A 85 -10.23 -3.78 3.61
C LYS A 85 -10.14 -5.30 3.84
N ALA A 86 -8.94 -5.81 4.18
CA ALA A 86 -8.71 -7.24 4.40
C ALA A 86 -9.52 -7.81 5.58
N LEU A 87 -10.08 -6.99 6.46
CA LEU A 87 -10.88 -7.41 7.61
C LEU A 87 -12.14 -8.19 7.22
N SER A 88 -12.64 -8.04 5.98
CA SER A 88 -13.74 -8.86 5.46
C SER A 88 -13.31 -9.84 4.36
N GLY A 89 -12.00 -10.01 4.12
CA GLY A 89 -11.51 -10.75 2.97
C GLY A 89 -11.88 -10.09 1.63
N GLY A 90 -12.29 -8.82 1.64
CA GLY A 90 -12.75 -8.09 0.46
C GLY A 90 -14.17 -8.41 0.00
N GLN A 91 -14.93 -9.19 0.78
CA GLN A 91 -16.27 -9.67 0.39
C GLN A 91 -17.37 -8.62 0.63
N VAL A 92 -17.29 -7.93 1.76
CA VAL A 92 -18.28 -6.90 2.15
C VAL A 92 -17.60 -5.71 2.79
N PRO A 93 -18.18 -4.49 2.72
CA PRO A 93 -17.67 -3.35 3.46
C PRO A 93 -17.72 -3.60 4.97
N VAL A 94 -16.57 -3.47 5.63
CA VAL A 94 -16.43 -3.54 7.08
C VAL A 94 -15.28 -2.65 7.52
N GLY A 95 -15.44 -2.01 8.65
CA GLY A 95 -14.39 -1.25 9.33
C GLY A 95 -14.49 -1.46 10.83
N ALA A 96 -13.36 -1.36 11.51
CA ALA A 96 -13.26 -1.42 12.95
C ALA A 96 -12.29 -0.35 13.45
N VAL A 97 -12.58 0.20 14.61
CA VAL A 97 -11.69 1.08 15.36
C VAL A 97 -11.45 0.45 16.72
N LEU A 98 -10.24 0.02 16.98
CA LEU A 98 -9.80 -0.41 18.31
C LEU A 98 -9.39 0.83 19.08
N VAL A 99 -9.90 0.99 20.30
CA VAL A 99 -9.75 2.23 21.09
C VAL A 99 -9.33 1.90 22.50
N ARG A 100 -8.35 2.63 23.06
CA ARG A 100 -7.99 2.50 24.47
C ARG A 100 -9.16 2.89 25.36
N SER A 101 -9.28 2.21 26.52
CA SER A 101 -10.41 2.40 27.42
C SER A 101 -10.58 3.84 27.92
N GLY A 102 -9.50 4.60 28.06
CA GLY A 102 -9.56 6.03 28.44
C GLY A 102 -10.27 6.88 27.39
N VAL A 103 -9.93 6.69 26.12
CA VAL A 103 -10.55 7.40 24.98
C VAL A 103 -12.01 6.96 24.83
N TRP A 104 -12.29 5.65 24.95
CA TRP A 104 -13.67 5.12 24.94
C TRP A 104 -14.54 5.76 26.01
N LYS A 105 -14.07 5.79 27.26
CA LYS A 105 -14.80 6.37 28.39
C LYS A 105 -15.04 7.87 28.22
N ALA A 106 -14.08 8.60 27.65
CA ALA A 106 -14.25 10.03 27.37
C ALA A 106 -15.27 10.28 26.24
N THR A 107 -15.30 9.39 25.23
CA THR A 107 -16.23 9.50 24.11
C THR A 107 -17.67 9.19 24.51
N PHE A 108 -17.90 8.08 25.24
CA PHE A 108 -19.21 7.59 25.67
C PHE A 108 -19.42 7.85 27.17
N SER A 109 -19.22 9.09 27.60
CA SER A 109 -19.16 9.47 29.00
C SER A 109 -20.52 9.59 29.69
N SER A 110 -21.63 9.62 28.93
CA SER A 110 -23.00 9.81 29.45
C SER A 110 -24.02 9.26 28.43
N LEU A 111 -25.28 9.12 28.87
CA LEU A 111 -26.35 8.57 28.03
C LEU A 111 -26.65 9.40 26.77
N ASP A 112 -26.55 10.72 26.87
CA ASP A 112 -26.71 11.62 25.72
C ASP A 112 -25.58 11.50 24.69
N ARG A 113 -24.48 10.87 25.07
CA ARG A 113 -23.33 10.57 24.20
C ARG A 113 -23.31 9.13 23.68
N ALA A 114 -24.34 8.34 23.97
CA ALA A 114 -24.36 6.91 23.60
C ALA A 114 -24.29 6.64 22.09
N ILE A 115 -24.66 7.62 21.24
CA ILE A 115 -24.69 7.48 19.78
C ILE A 115 -23.79 8.49 19.04
N VAL A 116 -22.83 9.14 19.72
CA VAL A 116 -21.96 10.15 19.09
C VAL A 116 -21.08 9.57 18.00
N HIS A 117 -20.84 8.25 18.01
CA HIS A 117 -20.14 7.52 16.96
C HIS A 117 -20.99 6.33 16.53
N SER A 118 -21.76 6.48 15.47
CA SER A 118 -22.64 5.44 14.92
C SER A 118 -22.87 5.65 13.42
N SER A 119 -23.37 4.62 12.75
CA SER A 119 -23.87 4.67 11.38
C SER A 119 -25.06 3.73 11.21
N THR A 120 -25.83 3.91 10.14
CA THR A 120 -27.00 3.05 9.81
C THR A 120 -26.62 1.56 9.72
N PHE A 121 -25.42 1.25 9.23
CA PHE A 121 -24.94 -0.11 9.10
C PHE A 121 -23.97 -0.56 10.21
N HIS A 122 -23.94 0.21 11.31
CA HIS A 122 -23.10 -0.13 12.46
C HIS A 122 -23.47 -1.53 13.01
N MET A 123 -22.48 -2.38 13.20
CA MET A 123 -22.63 -3.78 13.65
C MET A 123 -23.58 -4.63 12.80
N GLY A 124 -23.71 -4.32 11.50
CA GLY A 124 -24.50 -5.11 10.58
C GLY A 124 -24.08 -6.57 10.54
N THR A 125 -25.04 -7.51 10.66
CA THR A 125 -24.77 -8.95 10.80
C THR A 125 -23.85 -9.49 9.72
N LEU A 126 -24.05 -9.13 8.46
CA LEU A 126 -23.21 -9.59 7.34
C LEU A 126 -21.74 -9.16 7.49
N ALA A 127 -21.51 -7.90 7.88
CA ALA A 127 -20.18 -7.38 8.12
C ALA A 127 -19.49 -8.08 9.31
N MET A 128 -20.23 -8.34 10.38
CA MET A 128 -19.71 -9.05 11.56
C MET A 128 -19.37 -10.49 11.25
N VAL A 129 -20.21 -11.21 10.51
CA VAL A 129 -19.93 -12.59 10.10
C VAL A 129 -18.73 -12.65 9.17
N ALA A 130 -18.61 -11.76 8.20
CA ALA A 130 -17.47 -11.70 7.30
C ALA A 130 -16.17 -11.42 8.06
N GLY A 131 -16.18 -10.46 8.99
CA GLY A 131 -15.02 -10.16 9.83
C GLY A 131 -14.59 -11.36 10.70
N LEU A 132 -15.53 -12.01 11.37
CA LEU A 132 -15.24 -13.21 12.17
C LEU A 132 -14.70 -14.36 11.33
N SER A 133 -15.25 -14.57 10.12
CA SER A 133 -14.76 -15.60 9.20
C SER A 133 -13.31 -15.34 8.77
N VAL A 134 -12.94 -14.08 8.54
CA VAL A 134 -11.54 -13.70 8.22
C VAL A 134 -10.62 -13.94 9.43
N LEU A 135 -11.04 -13.58 10.63
CA LEU A 135 -10.23 -13.83 11.83
C LEU A 135 -9.95 -15.32 12.02
N HIS A 136 -10.96 -16.18 11.83
CA HIS A 136 -10.77 -17.64 11.86
C HIS A 136 -9.86 -18.14 10.72
N ALA A 137 -10.03 -17.61 9.49
CA ALA A 137 -9.20 -17.99 8.35
C ALA A 137 -7.74 -17.51 8.51
N TYR A 138 -7.52 -16.37 9.14
CA TYR A 138 -6.20 -15.80 9.37
C TYR A 138 -5.24 -16.79 10.06
N ASP A 139 -5.70 -17.42 11.14
CA ASP A 139 -4.91 -18.41 11.88
C ASP A 139 -4.79 -19.72 11.11
N SER A 140 -5.90 -20.23 10.55
CA SER A 140 -5.92 -21.52 9.87
C SER A 140 -5.12 -21.57 8.56
N CYS A 141 -4.97 -20.43 7.88
CA CYS A 141 -4.21 -20.31 6.62
C CYS A 141 -2.78 -19.80 6.83
N ASP A 142 -2.32 -19.56 8.07
CA ASP A 142 -1.02 -18.90 8.34
C ASP A 142 -0.81 -17.67 7.44
N ALA A 143 -1.82 -16.80 7.34
CA ALA A 143 -1.83 -15.71 6.40
C ALA A 143 -0.62 -14.76 6.56
N ALA A 144 -0.26 -14.43 7.79
CA ALA A 144 0.91 -13.59 8.08
C ALA A 144 2.23 -14.29 7.75
N GLY A 145 2.38 -15.56 8.10
CA GLY A 145 3.57 -16.34 7.78
C GLY A 145 3.74 -16.49 6.26
N ASN A 146 2.64 -16.75 5.54
CA ASN A 146 2.67 -16.80 4.09
C ASN A 146 3.05 -15.45 3.47
N ALA A 147 2.49 -14.34 3.97
CA ALA A 147 2.84 -13.00 3.52
C ALA A 147 4.34 -12.71 3.70
N ARG A 148 4.93 -13.10 4.83
CA ARG A 148 6.39 -12.98 5.04
C ARG A 148 7.19 -13.78 4.01
N ARG A 149 6.87 -15.08 3.86
CA ARG A 149 7.62 -15.98 2.96
C ARG A 149 7.52 -15.56 1.50
N MET A 150 6.32 -15.32 0.99
CA MET A 150 6.10 -14.95 -0.41
C MET A 150 6.58 -13.53 -0.69
N GLY A 151 6.40 -12.62 0.27
CA GLY A 151 6.90 -11.25 0.18
C GLY A 151 8.43 -11.19 0.10
N ALA A 152 9.14 -11.97 0.93
CA ALA A 152 10.60 -12.07 0.87
C ALA A 152 11.08 -12.55 -0.49
N LYS A 153 10.46 -13.61 -1.05
CA LYS A 153 10.80 -14.13 -2.39
C LYS A 153 10.54 -13.12 -3.50
N LEU A 154 9.44 -12.37 -3.43
CA LEU A 154 9.16 -11.29 -4.39
C LEU A 154 10.20 -10.18 -4.30
N VAL A 155 10.52 -9.71 -3.11
CA VAL A 155 11.52 -8.64 -2.91
C VAL A 155 12.90 -9.10 -3.36
N GLU A 156 13.31 -10.31 -3.03
CA GLU A 156 14.58 -10.91 -3.46
C GLU A 156 14.65 -10.99 -4.99
N GLY A 157 13.64 -11.59 -5.64
CA GLY A 157 13.60 -11.73 -7.09
C GLY A 157 13.60 -10.40 -7.83
N LEU A 158 12.83 -9.42 -7.35
CA LEU A 158 12.80 -8.07 -7.92
C LEU A 158 14.13 -7.33 -7.72
N THR A 159 14.75 -7.45 -6.54
CA THR A 159 16.05 -6.84 -6.25
C THR A 159 17.15 -7.41 -7.13
N ALA A 160 17.12 -8.72 -7.40
CA ALA A 160 18.06 -9.38 -8.30
C ALA A 160 17.96 -8.88 -9.76
N MET A 161 16.88 -8.24 -10.15
CA MET A 161 16.71 -7.63 -11.47
C MET A 161 17.38 -6.24 -11.57
N GLN A 162 17.56 -5.50 -10.47
CA GLN A 162 18.07 -4.12 -10.48
C GLN A 162 19.40 -3.94 -11.24
N PRO A 163 20.42 -4.82 -11.11
CA PRO A 163 21.67 -4.64 -11.85
C PRO A 163 21.52 -4.75 -13.36
N ARG A 164 20.46 -5.40 -13.85
CA ARG A 164 20.19 -5.63 -15.27
C ARG A 164 19.26 -4.59 -15.90
N PHE A 165 18.51 -3.88 -15.09
CA PHE A 165 17.46 -2.96 -15.54
C PHE A 165 17.60 -1.60 -14.87
N GLU A 166 18.34 -0.70 -15.51
CA GLU A 166 18.73 0.61 -14.93
C GLU A 166 17.55 1.54 -14.57
N MET A 167 16.35 1.33 -15.12
CA MET A 167 15.15 2.05 -14.72
C MET A 167 14.53 1.51 -13.43
N LEU A 168 14.88 0.31 -12.98
CA LEU A 168 14.42 -0.26 -11.72
C LEU A 168 15.28 0.29 -10.57
N LYS A 169 14.82 1.38 -9.96
CA LYS A 169 15.59 2.17 -8.97
C LYS A 169 15.62 1.52 -7.60
N ALA A 170 14.45 1.15 -7.08
CA ALA A 170 14.33 0.59 -5.74
C ALA A 170 13.16 -0.40 -5.63
N VAL A 171 13.34 -1.38 -4.74
CA VAL A 171 12.27 -2.29 -4.31
C VAL A 171 12.20 -2.20 -2.80
N ARG A 172 11.01 -1.98 -2.26
CA ARG A 172 10.77 -1.92 -0.82
C ARG A 172 9.44 -2.56 -0.47
N GLY A 173 9.32 -3.09 0.73
CA GLY A 173 8.08 -3.68 1.19
C GLY A 173 8.23 -4.43 2.51
N ARG A 174 7.09 -4.76 3.11
CA ARG A 174 6.98 -5.72 4.22
C ARG A 174 5.85 -6.70 3.89
N GLY A 175 6.11 -7.98 4.05
CA GLY A 175 5.17 -9.02 3.65
C GLY A 175 4.73 -8.86 2.19
N LEU A 176 3.44 -8.91 1.92
CA LEU A 176 2.85 -8.75 0.60
C LEU A 176 2.35 -7.30 0.31
N MET A 177 3.01 -6.31 0.86
CA MET A 177 2.85 -4.91 0.49
C MET A 177 4.18 -4.40 -0.03
N ILE A 178 4.33 -4.35 -1.37
CA ILE A 178 5.61 -4.10 -2.04
C ILE A 178 5.46 -2.93 -3.01
N GLY A 179 6.43 -2.02 -2.97
CA GLY A 179 6.59 -0.91 -3.92
C GLY A 179 7.80 -1.15 -4.82
N ILE A 180 7.59 -1.06 -6.12
CA ILE A 180 8.62 -1.17 -7.15
C ILE A 180 8.80 0.23 -7.73
N GLU A 181 9.90 0.90 -7.38
CA GLU A 181 10.17 2.26 -7.79
C GLU A 181 11.04 2.30 -9.03
N PHE A 182 10.57 3.05 -10.02
CA PHE A 182 11.34 3.38 -11.20
C PHE A 182 12.05 4.72 -11.03
N GLY A 183 13.15 4.92 -11.75
CA GLY A 183 13.92 6.13 -11.74
C GLY A 183 14.59 6.41 -13.08
N GLN A 184 15.07 7.64 -13.23
CA GLN A 184 15.71 8.07 -14.45
C GLN A 184 16.94 7.19 -14.76
N PRO A 185 17.01 6.57 -15.95
CA PRO A 185 18.12 5.72 -16.36
C PRO A 185 19.39 6.53 -16.63
N LYS A 186 20.54 5.83 -16.66
CA LYS A 186 21.85 6.44 -16.94
C LYS A 186 22.12 6.58 -18.45
N SER A 187 21.71 5.59 -19.25
CA SER A 187 21.93 5.57 -20.70
C SER A 187 21.13 6.65 -21.41
N LEU A 188 21.75 7.31 -22.40
CA LEU A 188 21.13 8.42 -23.13
C LEU A 188 19.86 8.02 -23.88
N ALA A 189 19.83 6.82 -24.47
CA ALA A 189 18.68 6.33 -25.22
C ALA A 189 17.45 6.14 -24.32
N LEU A 190 17.62 5.56 -23.12
CA LEU A 190 16.54 5.37 -22.16
C LEU A 190 16.14 6.68 -21.48
N ARG A 191 17.10 7.60 -21.25
CA ARG A 191 16.81 8.95 -20.74
C ARG A 191 15.89 9.73 -21.66
N ALA A 192 16.11 9.65 -22.98
CA ALA A 192 15.24 10.30 -23.96
C ALA A 192 13.81 9.72 -23.89
N SER A 193 13.67 8.41 -23.82
CA SER A 193 12.37 7.73 -23.64
C SER A 193 11.68 8.10 -22.32
N TRP A 194 12.44 8.12 -21.23
CA TRP A 194 11.98 8.56 -19.90
C TRP A 194 11.46 10.00 -19.94
N ALA A 195 12.28 10.93 -20.45
CA ALA A 195 11.92 12.35 -20.53
C ALA A 195 10.70 12.60 -21.43
N ALA A 196 10.61 11.92 -22.58
CA ALA A 196 9.48 12.04 -23.50
C ALA A 196 8.17 11.57 -22.83
N THR A 197 8.19 10.45 -22.09
CA THR A 197 7.01 9.96 -21.39
C THR A 197 6.56 10.93 -20.30
N HIS A 198 7.49 11.45 -19.48
CA HIS A 198 7.19 12.40 -18.40
C HIS A 198 6.76 13.78 -18.90
N ALA A 199 7.26 14.21 -20.07
CA ALA A 199 6.83 15.46 -20.68
C ALA A 199 5.37 15.42 -21.19
N MET A 200 4.85 14.22 -21.50
CA MET A 200 3.45 14.03 -21.89
C MET A 200 2.54 14.00 -20.65
N ASP A 201 2.83 13.14 -19.71
CA ASP A 201 2.16 13.05 -18.41
C ASP A 201 3.02 12.22 -17.45
N ARG A 202 3.22 12.74 -16.23
CA ARG A 202 3.98 12.05 -15.18
C ARG A 202 3.39 10.69 -14.77
N ASN A 203 2.09 10.49 -14.94
CA ASN A 203 1.44 9.23 -14.60
C ASN A 203 1.63 8.13 -15.65
N LEU A 204 2.10 8.48 -16.86
CA LEU A 204 2.22 7.51 -17.96
C LEU A 204 3.36 6.53 -17.78
N PHE A 205 4.44 6.90 -17.11
CA PHE A 205 5.60 6.02 -17.04
C PHE A 205 5.28 4.70 -16.32
N ALA A 206 4.65 4.74 -15.16
CA ALA A 206 4.25 3.51 -14.45
C ALA A 206 3.25 2.66 -15.25
N GLN A 207 2.44 3.28 -16.13
CA GLN A 207 1.53 2.55 -17.03
C GLN A 207 2.30 1.70 -18.05
N SER A 208 3.54 2.06 -18.40
CA SER A 208 4.37 1.26 -19.30
C SER A 208 4.71 -0.13 -18.73
N ALA A 209 4.64 -0.30 -17.41
CA ALA A 209 4.75 -1.60 -16.76
C ALA A 209 3.37 -2.25 -16.55
N ILE A 210 2.38 -1.49 -16.09
CA ILE A 210 1.07 -2.02 -15.68
C ILE A 210 0.26 -2.53 -16.87
N VAL A 211 0.24 -1.77 -17.98
CA VAL A 211 -0.57 -2.14 -19.15
C VAL A 211 -0.10 -3.46 -19.77
N PRO A 212 1.21 -3.70 -20.03
CA PRO A 212 1.65 -5.02 -20.51
C PRO A 212 1.42 -6.15 -19.51
N LEU A 213 1.61 -5.92 -18.20
CA LEU A 213 1.29 -6.92 -17.19
C LEU A 213 -0.16 -7.37 -17.28
N MET A 214 -1.08 -6.44 -17.48
CA MET A 214 -2.51 -6.75 -17.59
C MET A 214 -2.86 -7.40 -18.93
N GLU A 215 -2.41 -6.84 -20.05
CA GLU A 215 -2.82 -7.28 -21.40
C GLU A 215 -2.13 -8.60 -21.83
N ASP A 216 -0.84 -8.70 -21.61
CA ASP A 216 -0.02 -9.80 -22.11
C ASP A 216 0.07 -10.95 -21.08
N HIS A 217 0.04 -10.62 -19.77
CA HIS A 217 0.27 -11.58 -18.68
C HIS A 217 -0.93 -11.80 -17.74
N ARG A 218 -2.03 -11.08 -17.92
CA ARG A 218 -3.25 -11.19 -17.08
C ARG A 218 -3.01 -10.87 -15.61
N ILE A 219 -2.04 -9.99 -15.31
CA ILE A 219 -1.68 -9.57 -13.96
C ILE A 219 -2.16 -8.14 -13.75
N ILE A 220 -3.08 -7.95 -12.80
CA ILE A 220 -3.60 -6.64 -12.44
C ILE A 220 -2.72 -6.03 -11.35
N CYS A 221 -2.09 -4.91 -11.67
CA CYS A 221 -1.33 -4.08 -10.74
C CYS A 221 -1.87 -2.66 -10.72
N GLN A 222 -1.36 -1.82 -9.81
CA GLN A 222 -1.73 -0.42 -9.75
C GLN A 222 -0.51 0.48 -9.50
N VAL A 223 -0.60 1.73 -9.95
CA VAL A 223 0.33 2.79 -9.55
C VAL A 223 0.14 3.07 -8.06
N ALA A 224 1.22 3.28 -7.33
CA ALA A 224 1.17 3.52 -5.88
C ALA A 224 0.62 4.90 -5.49
N GLY A 225 0.30 5.76 -6.44
CA GLY A 225 -0.28 7.08 -6.22
C GLY A 225 -0.09 8.01 -7.42
N HIS A 226 -0.79 9.15 -7.41
CA HIS A 226 -0.71 10.14 -8.46
C HIS A 226 0.71 10.75 -8.55
N ASN A 227 1.22 10.92 -9.77
CA ASN A 227 2.57 11.42 -10.08
C ASN A 227 3.72 10.63 -9.44
N LEU A 228 3.53 9.32 -9.22
CA LEU A 228 4.56 8.44 -8.71
C LEU A 228 4.96 7.38 -9.74
N ASP A 229 6.27 7.22 -9.93
CA ASP A 229 6.84 6.15 -10.74
C ASP A 229 7.02 4.88 -9.89
N VAL A 230 5.97 4.48 -9.17
CA VAL A 230 5.97 3.32 -8.28
C VAL A 230 4.82 2.41 -8.64
N VAL A 231 5.11 1.18 -8.99
CA VAL A 231 4.13 0.10 -9.10
C VAL A 231 3.97 -0.56 -7.74
N LYS A 232 2.74 -0.71 -7.29
CA LYS A 232 2.40 -1.34 -6.01
C LYS A 232 1.87 -2.74 -6.21
N LEU A 233 2.45 -3.71 -5.48
CA LEU A 233 1.98 -5.08 -5.40
C LEU A 233 1.31 -5.32 -4.05
N ILE A 234 0.06 -5.75 -4.11
CA ILE A 234 -0.75 -6.16 -2.96
C ILE A 234 -1.56 -7.41 -3.33
N PRO A 235 -0.88 -8.52 -3.67
CA PRO A 235 -1.57 -9.73 -4.11
C PRO A 235 -2.40 -10.35 -2.98
N PRO A 236 -3.27 -11.34 -3.27
CA PRO A 236 -3.96 -12.10 -2.23
C PRO A 236 -2.97 -12.71 -1.22
N LEU A 237 -3.37 -12.79 0.05
CA LEU A 237 -2.51 -13.33 1.11
C LEU A 237 -2.22 -14.84 0.97
N VAL A 238 -2.93 -15.51 0.08
CA VAL A 238 -2.87 -16.95 -0.17
C VAL A 238 -2.09 -17.33 -1.44
N ILE A 239 -1.36 -16.38 -2.06
CA ILE A 239 -0.48 -16.71 -3.20
C ILE A 239 0.58 -17.72 -2.78
N ASP A 240 1.03 -18.51 -3.73
CA ASP A 240 2.07 -19.52 -3.55
C ASP A 240 3.36 -19.19 -4.34
N GLU A 241 4.31 -20.13 -4.32
CA GLU A 241 5.58 -19.98 -5.05
C GLU A 241 5.40 -19.99 -6.57
N GLN A 242 4.35 -20.61 -7.09
CA GLN A 242 4.08 -20.61 -8.52
C GLN A 242 3.63 -19.22 -8.96
N ASP A 243 2.78 -18.57 -8.18
CA ASP A 243 2.34 -17.20 -8.43
C ASP A 243 3.52 -16.22 -8.38
N VAL A 244 4.42 -16.39 -7.39
CA VAL A 244 5.66 -15.59 -7.30
C VAL A 244 6.51 -15.75 -8.55
N ARG A 245 6.78 -17.00 -8.98
CA ARG A 245 7.56 -17.26 -10.19
C ARG A 245 6.90 -16.71 -11.45
N TRP A 246 5.58 -16.86 -11.56
CA TRP A 246 4.82 -16.32 -12.68
C TRP A 246 4.95 -14.79 -12.75
N PHE A 247 4.72 -14.11 -11.62
CA PHE A 247 4.86 -12.65 -11.57
C PHE A 247 6.28 -12.20 -11.93
N LEU A 248 7.30 -12.80 -11.33
CA LEU A 248 8.70 -12.41 -11.59
C LEU A 248 9.08 -12.62 -13.05
N GLY A 249 8.68 -13.73 -13.68
CA GLY A 249 8.91 -13.98 -15.10
C GLY A 249 8.24 -12.95 -15.99
N ALA A 250 6.94 -12.69 -15.76
CA ALA A 250 6.17 -11.69 -16.48
C ALA A 250 6.77 -10.27 -16.33
N PHE A 251 7.15 -9.92 -15.10
CA PHE A 251 7.72 -8.59 -14.83
C PHE A 251 9.08 -8.41 -15.49
N GLU A 252 9.92 -9.45 -15.53
CA GLU A 252 11.20 -9.41 -16.25
C GLU A 252 11.01 -9.20 -17.75
N GLU A 253 10.02 -9.86 -18.37
CA GLU A 253 9.70 -9.66 -19.80
C GLU A 253 9.24 -8.22 -20.06
N VAL A 254 8.40 -7.66 -19.18
CA VAL A 254 7.97 -6.27 -19.27
C VAL A 254 9.15 -5.32 -19.13
N LEU A 255 10.05 -5.53 -18.16
CA LEU A 255 11.26 -4.72 -18.00
C LEU A 255 12.15 -4.76 -19.25
N ARG A 256 12.34 -5.95 -19.86
CA ARG A 256 13.07 -6.08 -21.13
C ARG A 256 12.42 -5.27 -22.26
N SER A 257 11.09 -5.28 -22.33
CA SER A 257 10.36 -4.49 -23.31
C SER A 257 10.54 -2.98 -23.08
N MET A 258 10.46 -2.53 -21.83
CA MET A 258 10.65 -1.11 -21.46
C MET A 258 12.07 -0.61 -21.77
N HIS A 259 13.07 -1.49 -21.78
CA HIS A 259 14.47 -1.15 -22.07
C HIS A 259 14.82 -1.18 -23.58
N ARG A 260 13.84 -1.42 -24.46
CA ARG A 260 14.06 -1.35 -25.91
C ARG A 260 13.96 0.09 -26.43
N PRO A 261 14.72 0.43 -27.48
CA PRO A 261 14.49 1.67 -28.23
C PRO A 261 13.02 1.73 -28.69
N LEU A 262 12.41 2.90 -28.61
CA LEU A 262 10.99 3.12 -29.00
C LEU A 262 9.94 2.45 -28.08
N ALA A 263 10.30 2.03 -26.88
CA ALA A 263 9.33 1.48 -25.90
C ALA A 263 8.15 2.45 -25.66
N THR A 264 8.43 3.75 -25.57
CA THR A 264 7.39 4.79 -25.42
C THR A 264 6.41 4.80 -26.59
N ALA A 265 6.89 4.68 -27.84
CA ALA A 265 6.02 4.63 -29.02
C ALA A 265 5.10 3.39 -28.98
N GLY A 266 5.60 2.25 -28.51
CA GLY A 266 4.81 1.05 -28.30
C GLY A 266 3.71 1.23 -27.25
N LEU A 267 4.01 1.88 -26.12
CA LEU A 267 3.03 2.22 -25.08
C LEU A 267 1.93 3.13 -25.64
N LEU A 268 2.29 4.20 -26.34
CA LEU A 268 1.34 5.15 -26.94
C LEU A 268 0.42 4.47 -27.95
N ALA A 269 0.95 3.56 -28.77
CA ALA A 269 0.16 2.78 -29.71
C ALA A 269 -0.84 1.84 -28.99
N ARG A 270 -0.46 1.28 -27.84
CA ARG A 270 -1.38 0.46 -26.99
C ARG A 270 -2.49 1.31 -26.38
N LEU A 271 -2.13 2.44 -25.77
CA LEU A 271 -3.09 3.36 -25.14
C LEU A 271 -4.05 3.95 -26.19
N GLY A 272 -3.56 4.36 -27.36
CA GLY A 272 -4.40 4.87 -28.44
C GLY A 272 -5.40 3.83 -28.98
N ARG A 273 -5.00 2.55 -29.12
CA ARG A 273 -5.92 1.47 -29.50
C ARG A 273 -7.03 1.25 -28.47
N ASN A 274 -6.70 1.34 -27.19
CA ASN A 274 -7.69 1.14 -26.12
C ASN A 274 -8.69 2.30 -26.06
N THR A 275 -8.25 3.53 -26.28
CA THR A 275 -9.12 4.71 -26.38
C THR A 275 -10.09 4.57 -27.57
N LEU A 276 -9.58 4.18 -28.73
CA LEU A 276 -10.42 3.96 -29.92
C LEU A 276 -11.44 2.82 -29.72
N ARG A 277 -11.06 1.71 -29.11
CA ARG A 277 -11.98 0.61 -28.80
C ARG A 277 -13.10 1.06 -27.86
N ASN A 278 -12.80 1.86 -26.84
CA ASN A 278 -13.80 2.35 -25.91
C ASN A 278 -14.74 3.39 -26.54
N VAL A 279 -14.27 4.19 -27.48
CA VAL A 279 -15.12 5.16 -28.22
C VAL A 279 -16.01 4.46 -29.23
N VAL A 280 -15.51 3.43 -29.92
CA VAL A 280 -16.30 2.68 -30.91
C VAL A 280 -17.26 1.69 -30.23
N GLY A 281 -16.86 1.06 -29.11
CA GLY A 281 -17.70 0.11 -28.37
C GLY A 281 -18.78 0.77 -27.47
N SER A 282 -18.78 2.09 -27.33
CA SER A 282 -19.86 2.84 -26.66
C SER A 282 -20.92 3.37 -27.62
N ALA A 283 -20.86 2.99 -28.89
CA ALA A 283 -21.80 3.39 -29.94
C ALA A 283 -22.82 2.28 -30.29
N ASP A 284 -22.74 1.14 -29.61
CA ASP A 284 -23.72 0.06 -29.62
C ASP A 284 -24.43 -0.03 -28.24
#